data_352363fe2145b8f035c88a12dfc8ee36
#
_entry.id   352363fe2145b8f035c88a12dfc8ee36
#
_cell.length_a   1.000
_cell.length_b   1.000
_cell.length_c   1.000
_cell.angle_alpha   90.00
_cell.angle_beta   90.00
_cell.angle_gamma   90.00
#
_symmetry.space_group_name_H-M   'P 1'
#
loop_
_entity.id
_entity.type
_entity.pdbx_description
1 polymer ?
#
loop_
_entity_poly.entity_id
_entity_poly.type
_entity_poly.pdbx_seq_one_letter_code
_entity_poly.pdbx_strand_id
1 'polypeptide(L)'
;TRELYREFNAAFAAYWKEKTGQTVTIQQSHGGSGSQARAVIDGLEADVVTLALAFDIDALVDHGGLLPQNWQGRLPHNSAPYSSTLAFLVRKGNPKNIKDWSDLAREDVQVITPNPKTSGVARWNYLAMWGFVLRQELGRDFAAKLKDGQHADEVTAAQAKAQQFVAQVFGNVPVLDRGARASTNTFIQRQIGDVLINWENEALLGSKELDQAGVELVVPPLAIKAEPTVALVDKNVDHKGTRQVAQAYLEYLYSPVGQDLAGKNFYRPVSPEAQAKYAHQFPDLELFTIDEVFGGWAEANRVHFADGGTFDQIYGAAR
;
A
#
# COMPACT_ATOMS: atom_id res chain seq x y z
N THR A 1 0.94 -8.81 5.59
CA THR A 1 0.82 -9.88 4.55
C THR A 1 1.32 -11.25 5.01
N ARG A 2 2.31 -11.33 5.90
CA ARG A 2 2.90 -12.62 6.31
C ARG A 2 1.87 -13.61 6.86
N GLU A 3 0.97 -13.13 7.70
CA GLU A 3 -0.09 -13.93 8.35
C GLU A 3 -1.06 -14.47 7.31
N LEU A 4 -1.54 -13.60 6.42
CA LEU A 4 -2.42 -13.97 5.31
C LEU A 4 -1.79 -15.10 4.47
N TYR A 5 -0.56 -14.91 4.00
CA TYR A 5 0.07 -15.90 3.12
C TYR A 5 0.46 -17.18 3.84
N ARG A 6 0.71 -17.17 5.14
CA ARG A 6 0.91 -18.39 5.91
C ARG A 6 -0.36 -19.27 5.90
N GLU A 7 -1.53 -18.68 6.14
CA GLU A 7 -2.81 -19.39 6.10
C GLU A 7 -3.18 -19.78 4.67
N PHE A 8 -3.02 -18.87 3.73
CA PHE A 8 -3.32 -19.08 2.31
C PHE A 8 -2.48 -20.20 1.71
N ASN A 9 -1.19 -20.25 1.99
CA ASN A 9 -0.30 -21.29 1.47
C ASN A 9 -0.70 -22.69 1.96
N ALA A 10 -1.09 -22.81 3.22
CA ALA A 10 -1.60 -24.08 3.76
C ALA A 10 -2.90 -24.50 3.06
N ALA A 11 -3.83 -23.57 2.86
CA ALA A 11 -5.10 -23.84 2.17
C ALA A 11 -4.88 -24.21 0.70
N PHE A 12 -4.01 -23.48 -0.01
CA PHE A 12 -3.68 -23.77 -1.40
C PHE A 12 -2.97 -25.13 -1.54
N ALA A 13 -2.02 -25.46 -0.67
CA ALA A 13 -1.32 -26.74 -0.74
C ALA A 13 -2.28 -27.93 -0.58
N ALA A 14 -3.25 -27.82 0.34
CA ALA A 14 -4.31 -28.82 0.51
C ALA A 14 -5.21 -28.94 -0.73
N TYR A 15 -5.69 -27.80 -1.24
CA TYR A 15 -6.49 -27.74 -2.47
C TYR A 15 -5.76 -28.35 -3.67
N TRP A 16 -4.49 -28.01 -3.87
CA TRP A 16 -3.71 -28.52 -4.99
C TRP A 16 -3.49 -30.04 -4.90
N LYS A 17 -3.23 -30.53 -3.69
CA LYS A 17 -3.08 -31.95 -3.43
C LYS A 17 -4.36 -32.73 -3.72
N GLU A 18 -5.50 -32.22 -3.27
CA GLU A 18 -6.80 -32.82 -3.53
C GLU A 18 -7.13 -32.84 -5.02
N LYS A 19 -6.89 -31.72 -5.72
CA LYS A 19 -7.22 -31.54 -7.13
C LYS A 19 -6.34 -32.36 -8.07
N THR A 20 -5.04 -32.46 -7.78
CA THR A 20 -4.03 -32.99 -8.72
C THR A 20 -3.29 -34.23 -8.22
N GLY A 21 -3.38 -34.56 -6.95
CA GLY A 21 -2.55 -35.56 -6.30
C GLY A 21 -1.11 -35.11 -6.03
N GLN A 22 -0.71 -33.93 -6.51
CA GLN A 22 0.67 -33.42 -6.34
C GLN A 22 0.84 -32.69 -5.01
N THR A 23 1.98 -32.90 -4.37
CA THR A 23 2.39 -32.12 -3.21
C THR A 23 3.15 -30.88 -3.67
N VAL A 24 2.78 -29.71 -3.15
CA VAL A 24 3.49 -28.45 -3.39
C VAL A 24 4.09 -27.93 -2.08
N THR A 25 5.35 -27.50 -2.15
CA THR A 25 6.02 -26.80 -1.06
C THR A 25 6.19 -25.34 -1.45
N ILE A 26 5.68 -24.44 -0.63
CA ILE A 26 5.69 -23.00 -0.90
C ILE A 26 6.68 -22.32 0.02
N GLN A 27 7.71 -21.74 -0.56
CA GLN A 27 8.70 -20.93 0.16
C GLN A 27 8.34 -19.46 0.04
N GLN A 28 8.54 -18.69 1.11
CA GLN A 28 8.19 -17.28 1.18
C GLN A 28 9.40 -16.42 1.51
N SER A 29 9.49 -15.27 0.84
CA SER A 29 10.37 -14.17 1.22
C SER A 29 9.52 -12.93 1.48
N HIS A 30 9.80 -12.21 2.56
CA HIS A 30 9.10 -11.00 2.94
C HIS A 30 10.07 -9.84 3.15
N GLY A 31 9.73 -8.68 2.61
CA GLY A 31 10.54 -7.46 2.70
C GLY A 31 9.80 -6.25 2.15
N GLY A 32 10.49 -5.14 2.06
CA GLY A 32 9.96 -3.96 1.37
C GLY A 32 9.73 -4.24 -0.11
N SER A 33 8.65 -3.69 -0.67
CA SER A 33 8.21 -3.97 -2.05
C SER A 33 9.32 -3.78 -3.08
N GLY A 34 9.97 -2.62 -3.11
CA GLY A 34 11.09 -2.35 -4.02
C GLY A 34 12.31 -3.26 -3.78
N SER A 35 12.59 -3.64 -2.52
CA SER A 35 13.68 -4.58 -2.22
C SER A 35 13.38 -5.98 -2.73
N GLN A 36 12.13 -6.42 -2.66
CA GLN A 36 11.71 -7.71 -3.20
C GLN A 36 11.78 -7.71 -4.74
N ALA A 37 11.29 -6.64 -5.39
CA ALA A 37 11.43 -6.48 -6.83
C ALA A 37 12.90 -6.56 -7.26
N ARG A 38 13.77 -5.83 -6.57
CA ARG A 38 15.20 -5.83 -6.84
C ARG A 38 15.83 -7.22 -6.69
N ALA A 39 15.49 -7.95 -5.63
CA ALA A 39 16.00 -9.30 -5.43
C ALA A 39 15.63 -10.23 -6.59
N VAL A 40 14.42 -10.12 -7.14
CA VAL A 40 13.99 -10.92 -8.30
C VAL A 40 14.74 -10.51 -9.57
N ILE A 41 14.94 -9.21 -9.79
CA ILE A 41 15.75 -8.69 -10.91
C ILE A 41 17.19 -9.20 -10.80
N ASP A 42 17.75 -9.23 -9.62
CA ASP A 42 19.12 -9.65 -9.33
C ASP A 42 19.29 -11.20 -9.30
N GLY A 43 18.21 -11.96 -9.58
CA GLY A 43 18.29 -13.41 -9.80
C GLY A 43 17.58 -14.29 -8.76
N LEU A 44 16.80 -13.74 -7.83
CA LEU A 44 15.92 -14.57 -6.99
C LEU A 44 14.85 -15.22 -7.88
N GLU A 45 14.87 -16.54 -7.99
CA GLU A 45 13.96 -17.30 -8.85
C GLU A 45 12.56 -17.47 -8.24
N ALA A 46 11.90 -16.34 -7.92
CA ALA A 46 10.52 -16.35 -7.47
C ALA A 46 9.58 -16.78 -8.60
N ASP A 47 8.61 -17.63 -8.30
CA ASP A 47 7.56 -18.06 -9.24
C ASP A 47 6.48 -17.02 -9.37
N VAL A 48 6.13 -16.40 -8.24
CA VAL A 48 5.11 -15.35 -8.12
C VAL A 48 5.64 -14.21 -7.25
N VAL A 49 5.12 -13.02 -7.47
CA VAL A 49 5.38 -11.86 -6.64
C VAL A 49 4.07 -11.27 -6.12
N THR A 50 4.09 -10.78 -4.89
CA THR A 50 3.06 -9.92 -4.30
C THR A 50 3.74 -8.66 -3.82
N LEU A 51 3.50 -7.54 -4.47
CA LEU A 51 4.18 -6.29 -4.18
C LEU A 51 3.16 -5.19 -3.84
N ALA A 52 3.57 -4.26 -3.01
CA ALA A 52 2.70 -3.17 -2.56
C ALA A 52 2.34 -2.19 -3.68
N LEU A 53 3.16 -2.11 -4.72
CA LEU A 53 3.03 -1.17 -5.83
C LEU A 53 3.09 -1.91 -7.15
N ALA A 54 2.16 -1.64 -8.05
CA ALA A 54 2.22 -2.10 -9.44
C ALA A 54 3.53 -1.63 -10.12
N PHE A 55 4.00 -0.43 -9.80
CA PHE A 55 5.28 0.11 -10.28
C PHE A 55 6.48 -0.79 -9.99
N ASP A 56 6.50 -1.47 -8.85
CA ASP A 56 7.59 -2.38 -8.51
C ASP A 56 7.54 -3.68 -9.35
N ILE A 57 6.34 -4.09 -9.82
CA ILE A 57 6.21 -5.20 -10.80
C ILE A 57 6.60 -4.71 -12.20
N ASP A 58 6.24 -3.49 -12.58
CA ASP A 58 6.69 -2.90 -13.84
C ASP A 58 8.23 -2.89 -13.94
N ALA A 59 8.92 -2.68 -12.83
CA ALA A 59 10.38 -2.78 -12.80
C ALA A 59 10.91 -4.17 -13.20
N LEU A 60 10.18 -5.25 -12.91
CA LEU A 60 10.55 -6.60 -13.36
C LEU A 60 10.38 -6.75 -14.87
N VAL A 61 9.43 -6.04 -15.48
CA VAL A 61 9.26 -5.95 -16.93
C VAL A 61 10.43 -5.19 -17.56
N ASP A 62 10.64 -3.96 -17.09
CA ASP A 62 11.52 -2.97 -17.73
C ASP A 62 13.01 -3.32 -17.57
N HIS A 63 13.40 -3.80 -16.40
CA HIS A 63 14.81 -4.06 -16.07
C HIS A 63 15.20 -5.53 -16.13
N GLY A 64 14.25 -6.44 -16.04
CA GLY A 64 14.51 -7.89 -16.02
C GLY A 64 13.97 -8.63 -17.23
N GLY A 65 13.00 -8.07 -17.95
CA GLY A 65 12.27 -8.78 -18.99
C GLY A 65 11.68 -10.11 -18.49
N LEU A 66 11.27 -10.12 -17.21
CA LEU A 66 10.90 -11.34 -16.49
C LEU A 66 9.45 -11.74 -16.71
N LEU A 67 8.59 -10.77 -17.06
CA LEU A 67 7.18 -10.96 -17.39
C LEU A 67 6.74 -9.95 -18.45
N PRO A 68 5.59 -10.17 -19.15
CA PRO A 68 5.15 -9.29 -20.23
C PRO A 68 4.53 -7.98 -19.69
N GLN A 69 4.52 -6.94 -20.51
CA GLN A 69 3.98 -5.62 -20.17
C GLN A 69 2.49 -5.64 -19.79
N ASN A 70 1.72 -6.57 -20.35
CA ASN A 70 0.28 -6.70 -20.04
C ASN A 70 -0.02 -7.53 -18.79
N TRP A 71 0.96 -7.74 -17.91
CA TRP A 71 0.85 -8.58 -16.71
C TRP A 71 -0.35 -8.22 -15.84
N GLN A 72 -0.62 -6.93 -15.68
CA GLN A 72 -1.66 -6.42 -14.76
C GLN A 72 -3.07 -6.78 -15.22
N GLY A 73 -3.30 -6.92 -16.53
CA GLY A 73 -4.59 -7.32 -17.10
C GLY A 73 -4.85 -8.82 -17.12
N ARG A 74 -3.95 -9.64 -16.60
CA ARG A 74 -4.04 -11.11 -16.66
C ARG A 74 -4.90 -11.72 -15.56
N LEU A 75 -5.15 -10.99 -14.48
CA LEU A 75 -6.00 -11.39 -13.37
C LEU A 75 -7.06 -10.31 -13.09
N PRO A 76 -8.19 -10.68 -12.45
CA PRO A 76 -9.25 -9.72 -12.13
C PRO A 76 -8.75 -8.53 -11.28
N HIS A 77 -9.49 -7.42 -11.34
CA HIS A 77 -9.21 -6.22 -10.55
C HIS A 77 -7.79 -5.68 -10.74
N ASN A 78 -7.30 -5.67 -11.99
CA ASN A 78 -5.94 -5.25 -12.32
C ASN A 78 -4.87 -6.02 -11.52
N SER A 79 -5.08 -7.32 -11.34
CA SER A 79 -4.20 -8.21 -10.56
C SER A 79 -4.07 -7.84 -9.08
N ALA A 80 -5.09 -7.18 -8.50
CA ALA A 80 -5.18 -6.87 -7.08
C ALA A 80 -6.28 -7.73 -6.42
N PRO A 81 -5.93 -8.85 -5.77
CA PRO A 81 -6.92 -9.77 -5.18
C PRO A 81 -7.60 -9.24 -3.91
N TYR A 82 -7.06 -8.20 -3.33
CA TYR A 82 -7.58 -7.50 -2.16
C TYR A 82 -7.01 -6.08 -2.13
N SER A 83 -7.54 -5.25 -1.25
CA SER A 83 -7.01 -3.91 -0.99
C SER A 83 -6.85 -3.64 0.50
N SER A 84 -6.21 -2.55 0.81
CA SER A 84 -6.10 -1.96 2.14
C SER A 84 -6.17 -0.43 2.00
N THR A 85 -6.01 0.27 3.09
CA THR A 85 -5.82 1.70 3.10
C THR A 85 -4.90 2.08 4.26
N LEU A 86 -4.88 3.34 4.62
CA LEU A 86 -4.03 3.90 5.66
C LEU A 86 -4.87 4.28 6.88
N ALA A 87 -4.26 4.18 8.03
CA ALA A 87 -4.80 4.60 9.30
C ALA A 87 -3.71 5.24 10.15
N PHE A 88 -4.11 5.96 11.18
CA PHE A 88 -3.20 6.56 12.15
C PHE A 88 -3.16 5.71 13.41
N LEU A 89 -1.96 5.47 13.90
CA LEU A 89 -1.73 4.99 15.25
C LEU A 89 -1.29 6.18 16.10
N VAL A 90 -2.04 6.46 17.18
CA VAL A 90 -1.77 7.57 18.10
C VAL A 90 -1.49 7.02 19.50
N ARG A 91 -0.93 7.85 20.37
CA ARG A 91 -0.74 7.50 21.77
C ARG A 91 -2.09 7.28 22.44
N LYS A 92 -2.18 6.38 23.41
CA LYS A 92 -3.42 6.06 24.14
C LYS A 92 -4.06 7.31 24.73
N GLY A 93 -5.38 7.42 24.55
CA GLY A 93 -6.15 8.61 24.95
C GLY A 93 -6.02 9.77 23.96
N ASN A 94 -5.30 9.61 22.85
CA ASN A 94 -5.11 10.60 21.81
C ASN A 94 -4.82 12.03 22.35
N PRO A 95 -3.73 12.21 23.11
CA PRO A 95 -3.49 13.48 23.84
C PRO A 95 -3.31 14.69 22.92
N LYS A 96 -2.97 14.48 21.65
CA LYS A 96 -2.88 15.52 20.63
C LYS A 96 -4.19 15.75 19.86
N ASN A 97 -5.26 15.00 20.17
CA ASN A 97 -6.56 15.10 19.51
C ASN A 97 -6.44 15.01 17.96
N ILE A 98 -5.65 14.04 17.48
CA ILE A 98 -5.44 13.80 16.04
C ILE A 98 -6.64 13.03 15.51
N LYS A 99 -7.31 13.55 14.48
CA LYS A 99 -8.53 12.98 13.89
C LYS A 99 -8.46 12.86 12.37
N ASP A 100 -7.69 13.73 11.73
CA ASP A 100 -7.63 13.84 10.28
C ASP A 100 -6.23 14.22 9.81
N TRP A 101 -6.01 14.16 8.51
CA TRP A 101 -4.74 14.52 7.86
C TRP A 101 -4.28 15.94 8.20
N SER A 102 -5.21 16.90 8.30
CA SER A 102 -4.90 18.30 8.66
C SER A 102 -4.17 18.44 9.98
N ASP A 103 -4.42 17.53 10.93
CA ASP A 103 -3.76 17.56 12.24
C ASP A 103 -2.27 17.24 12.16
N LEU A 104 -1.83 16.54 11.09
CA LEU A 104 -0.43 16.17 10.89
C LEU A 104 0.47 17.35 10.55
N ALA A 105 -0.10 18.45 10.05
CA ALA A 105 0.64 19.68 9.71
C ALA A 105 0.82 20.64 10.90
N ARG A 106 0.22 20.34 12.05
CA ARG A 106 0.35 21.16 13.26
C ARG A 106 1.77 21.11 13.81
N GLU A 107 2.32 22.23 14.23
CA GLU A 107 3.68 22.35 14.76
C GLU A 107 3.93 21.56 16.05
N ASP A 108 2.85 21.28 16.81
CA ASP A 108 2.91 20.52 18.06
C ASP A 108 2.78 19.00 17.86
N VAL A 109 2.72 18.51 16.61
CA VAL A 109 2.52 17.09 16.26
C VAL A 109 3.77 16.52 15.58
N GLN A 110 4.36 15.49 16.16
CA GLN A 110 5.43 14.73 15.53
C GLN A 110 4.87 13.51 14.78
N VAL A 111 5.17 13.45 13.49
CA VAL A 111 4.68 12.41 12.58
C VAL A 111 5.75 11.37 12.30
N ILE A 112 5.40 10.10 12.40
CA ILE A 112 6.26 8.99 11.98
C ILE A 112 5.72 8.41 10.69
N THR A 113 6.55 8.44 9.67
CA THR A 113 6.32 7.83 8.36
C THR A 113 7.68 7.43 7.77
N PRO A 114 7.79 6.32 7.04
CA PRO A 114 9.06 5.96 6.41
C PRO A 114 9.36 6.84 5.19
N ASN A 115 10.55 6.64 4.63
CA ASN A 115 11.06 7.42 3.50
C ASN A 115 10.41 6.96 2.17
N PRO A 116 9.74 7.83 1.41
CA PRO A 116 9.17 7.51 0.10
C PRO A 116 10.17 7.03 -0.97
N LYS A 117 11.45 7.34 -0.80
CA LYS A 117 12.50 6.84 -1.71
C LYS A 117 12.82 5.35 -1.49
N THR A 118 12.49 4.80 -0.33
CA THR A 118 12.86 3.41 0.03
C THR A 118 11.69 2.51 0.42
N SER A 119 10.54 3.08 0.72
CA SER A 119 9.38 2.37 1.28
C SER A 119 8.12 2.55 0.43
N GLY A 120 7.50 1.44 0.04
CA GLY A 120 6.24 1.46 -0.69
C GLY A 120 5.10 2.09 0.11
N VAL A 121 4.96 1.77 1.42
CA VAL A 121 3.93 2.38 2.26
C VAL A 121 4.11 3.89 2.37
N ALA A 122 5.33 4.38 2.40
CA ALA A 122 5.60 5.81 2.46
C ALA A 122 5.12 6.56 1.21
N ARG A 123 5.17 5.93 0.05
CA ARG A 123 4.60 6.49 -1.19
C ARG A 123 3.08 6.57 -1.09
N TRP A 124 2.42 5.54 -0.57
CA TRP A 124 1.00 5.58 -0.28
C TRP A 124 0.63 6.67 0.74
N ASN A 125 1.41 6.82 1.82
CA ASN A 125 1.20 7.86 2.83
C ASN A 125 1.29 9.27 2.22
N TYR A 126 2.32 9.50 1.43
CA TYR A 126 2.54 10.76 0.71
C TYR A 126 1.38 11.09 -0.23
N LEU A 127 0.96 10.12 -1.06
CA LEU A 127 -0.12 10.34 -2.02
C LEU A 127 -1.49 10.51 -1.33
N ALA A 128 -1.71 9.86 -0.18
CA ALA A 128 -2.92 10.07 0.61
C ALA A 128 -3.00 11.51 1.14
N MET A 129 -1.90 12.04 1.67
CA MET A 129 -1.82 13.43 2.11
C MET A 129 -2.08 14.42 0.97
N TRP A 130 -1.50 14.15 -0.18
CA TRP A 130 -1.67 14.97 -1.37
C TRP A 130 -3.13 14.96 -1.84
N GLY A 131 -3.71 13.78 -2.01
CA GLY A 131 -5.12 13.62 -2.42
C GLY A 131 -6.12 14.20 -1.43
N PHE A 132 -5.82 14.17 -0.13
CA PHE A 132 -6.62 14.83 0.89
C PHE A 132 -6.73 16.34 0.62
N VAL A 133 -5.63 17.01 0.33
CA VAL A 133 -5.65 18.45 0.03
C VAL A 133 -6.41 18.73 -1.27
N LEU A 134 -6.16 17.94 -2.32
CA LEU A 134 -6.90 18.08 -3.58
C LEU A 134 -8.41 17.95 -3.36
N ARG A 135 -8.83 16.98 -2.55
CA ARG A 135 -10.24 16.77 -2.18
C ARG A 135 -10.83 17.95 -1.41
N GLN A 136 -10.06 18.56 -0.50
CA GLN A 136 -10.51 19.75 0.25
C GLN A 136 -10.64 20.97 -0.66
N GLU A 137 -9.70 21.21 -1.54
CA GLU A 137 -9.66 22.40 -2.39
C GLU A 137 -10.63 22.33 -3.57
N LEU A 138 -10.77 21.16 -4.20
CA LEU A 138 -11.54 20.97 -5.41
C LEU A 138 -12.96 20.42 -5.18
N GLY A 139 -13.28 19.94 -3.97
CA GLY A 139 -14.58 19.39 -3.65
C GLY A 139 -14.72 17.89 -3.97
N ARG A 140 -15.93 17.35 -3.86
CA ARG A 140 -16.22 15.91 -4.01
C ARG A 140 -15.91 15.35 -5.39
N ASP A 141 -15.98 16.17 -6.39
CA ASP A 141 -15.71 15.86 -7.80
C ASP A 141 -14.25 16.11 -8.21
N PHE A 142 -13.34 16.22 -7.24
CA PHE A 142 -11.94 16.58 -7.48
C PHE A 142 -11.25 15.70 -8.53
N ALA A 143 -11.51 14.40 -8.54
CA ALA A 143 -10.92 13.48 -9.52
C ALA A 143 -11.39 13.79 -10.96
N ALA A 144 -12.61 14.25 -11.13
CA ALA A 144 -13.12 14.70 -12.44
C ALA A 144 -12.47 16.04 -12.85
N LYS A 145 -12.38 17.00 -11.92
CA LYS A 145 -11.76 18.31 -12.17
C LYS A 145 -10.28 18.21 -12.55
N LEU A 146 -9.55 17.25 -11.99
CA LEU A 146 -8.15 17.00 -12.36
C LEU A 146 -7.95 16.65 -13.85
N LYS A 147 -8.99 16.11 -14.49
CA LYS A 147 -8.97 15.69 -15.89
C LYS A 147 -9.64 16.70 -16.83
N ASP A 148 -10.32 17.68 -16.26
CA ASP A 148 -11.05 18.70 -17.02
C ASP A 148 -10.22 19.98 -17.14
N GLY A 149 -9.80 20.30 -18.35
CA GLY A 149 -9.02 21.50 -18.63
C GLY A 149 -9.71 22.83 -18.29
N GLN A 150 -11.03 22.83 -18.04
CA GLN A 150 -11.77 24.03 -17.64
C GLN A 150 -11.42 24.48 -16.21
N HIS A 151 -10.91 23.57 -15.38
CA HIS A 151 -10.51 23.83 -14.01
C HIS A 151 -8.99 23.97 -13.80
N ALA A 152 -8.22 24.20 -14.87
CA ALA A 152 -6.76 24.20 -14.85
C ALA A 152 -6.14 25.13 -13.78
N ASP A 153 -6.69 26.33 -13.62
CA ASP A 153 -6.19 27.30 -12.62
C ASP A 153 -6.49 26.86 -11.19
N GLU A 154 -7.69 26.34 -10.94
CA GLU A 154 -8.07 25.77 -9.62
C GLU A 154 -7.19 24.57 -9.28
N VAL A 155 -6.98 23.68 -10.25
CA VAL A 155 -6.12 22.50 -10.10
C VAL A 155 -4.68 22.90 -9.80
N THR A 156 -4.15 23.88 -10.52
CA THR A 156 -2.78 24.39 -10.29
C THR A 156 -2.64 24.95 -8.87
N ALA A 157 -3.61 25.74 -8.41
CA ALA A 157 -3.61 26.27 -7.05
C ALA A 157 -3.73 25.16 -5.99
N ALA A 158 -4.59 24.17 -6.21
CA ALA A 158 -4.76 23.02 -5.33
C ALA A 158 -3.49 22.16 -5.24
N GLN A 159 -2.80 21.93 -6.36
CA GLN A 159 -1.52 21.21 -6.40
C GLN A 159 -0.43 21.96 -5.59
N ALA A 160 -0.35 23.26 -5.70
CA ALA A 160 0.58 24.08 -4.92
C ALA A 160 0.31 23.99 -3.41
N LYS A 161 -0.96 24.02 -3.01
CA LYS A 161 -1.36 23.82 -1.60
C LYS A 161 -1.04 22.42 -1.10
N ALA A 162 -1.26 21.40 -1.93
CA ALA A 162 -0.90 20.02 -1.59
C ALA A 162 0.60 19.88 -1.36
N GLN A 163 1.44 20.46 -2.21
CA GLN A 163 2.88 20.48 -2.03
C GLN A 163 3.29 21.17 -0.72
N GLN A 164 2.69 22.30 -0.43
CA GLN A 164 2.97 23.04 0.81
C GLN A 164 2.55 22.24 2.05
N PHE A 165 1.36 21.63 2.03
CA PHE A 165 0.87 20.80 3.13
C PHE A 165 1.78 19.60 3.40
N VAL A 166 2.16 18.86 2.34
CA VAL A 166 3.07 17.72 2.48
C VAL A 166 4.43 18.16 3.00
N ALA A 167 4.94 19.31 2.55
CA ALA A 167 6.17 19.88 3.09
C ALA A 167 6.08 20.19 4.59
N GLN A 168 4.95 20.74 5.05
CA GLN A 168 4.70 20.99 6.47
C GLN A 168 4.70 19.69 7.27
N VAL A 169 3.99 18.66 6.79
CA VAL A 169 3.97 17.36 7.47
C VAL A 169 5.37 16.74 7.54
N PHE A 170 6.14 16.76 6.45
CA PHE A 170 7.52 16.25 6.46
C PHE A 170 8.46 17.08 7.34
N GLY A 171 8.16 18.36 7.55
CA GLY A 171 8.83 19.20 8.56
C GLY A 171 8.63 18.70 10.00
N ASN A 172 7.52 18.02 10.25
CA ASN A 172 7.16 17.40 11.53
C ASN A 172 7.66 15.96 11.69
N VAL A 173 8.40 15.42 10.72
CA VAL A 173 8.93 14.05 10.74
C VAL A 173 10.34 14.04 11.33
N PRO A 174 10.54 13.61 12.59
CA PRO A 174 11.86 13.64 13.23
C PRO A 174 12.79 12.54 12.72
N VAL A 175 12.26 11.45 12.20
CA VAL A 175 13.02 10.27 11.73
C VAL A 175 12.41 9.73 10.45
N LEU A 176 13.19 9.67 9.39
CA LEU A 176 12.83 9.01 8.12
C LEU A 176 13.41 7.59 8.09
N ASP A 177 12.64 6.64 8.59
CA ASP A 177 13.00 5.23 8.56
C ASP A 177 12.98 4.64 7.14
N ARG A 178 13.75 3.58 6.90
CA ARG A 178 13.82 2.95 5.57
C ARG A 178 12.58 2.18 5.17
N GLY A 179 11.70 1.84 6.10
CA GLY A 179 10.51 1.04 5.81
C GLY A 179 9.51 0.99 6.96
N ALA A 180 8.32 0.46 6.69
CA ALA A 180 7.18 0.42 7.61
C ALA A 180 7.53 -0.19 8.99
N ARG A 181 8.24 -1.31 9.00
CA ARG A 181 8.59 -1.99 10.25
C ARG A 181 9.53 -1.15 11.12
N ALA A 182 10.49 -0.47 10.51
CA ALA A 182 11.39 0.42 11.23
C ALA A 182 10.62 1.60 11.84
N SER A 183 9.68 2.20 11.09
CA SER A 183 8.81 3.26 11.60
C SER A 183 7.90 2.78 12.73
N THR A 184 7.37 1.57 12.63
CA THR A 184 6.59 0.96 13.74
C THR A 184 7.45 0.79 14.99
N ASN A 185 8.70 0.31 14.85
CA ASN A 185 9.63 0.19 15.97
C ASN A 185 10.00 1.55 16.56
N THR A 186 10.24 2.55 15.71
CA THR A 186 10.50 3.94 16.15
C THR A 186 9.34 4.47 16.97
N PHE A 187 8.11 4.28 16.50
CA PHE A 187 6.92 4.74 17.20
C PHE A 187 6.63 3.93 18.48
N ILE A 188 6.53 2.60 18.39
CA ILE A 188 6.08 1.76 19.50
C ILE A 188 7.20 1.51 20.52
N GLN A 189 8.37 1.03 20.07
CA GLN A 189 9.43 0.61 20.98
C GLN A 189 10.28 1.75 21.50
N ARG A 190 10.62 2.71 20.61
CA ARG A 190 11.43 3.87 20.97
C ARG A 190 10.60 5.03 21.49
N GLN A 191 9.27 4.95 21.39
CA GLN A 191 8.30 5.96 21.85
C GLN A 191 8.56 7.36 21.26
N ILE A 192 8.99 7.43 20.01
CA ILE A 192 9.20 8.68 19.27
C ILE A 192 7.97 8.98 18.43
N GLY A 193 7.53 10.24 18.43
CA GLY A 193 6.39 10.73 17.66
C GLY A 193 5.04 10.63 18.36
N ASP A 194 4.09 11.41 17.89
CA ASP A 194 2.70 11.47 18.39
C ASP A 194 1.77 10.60 17.55
N VAL A 195 2.06 10.45 16.27
CA VAL A 195 1.28 9.68 15.31
C VAL A 195 2.17 8.91 14.33
N LEU A 196 1.79 7.66 14.06
CA LEU A 196 2.35 6.84 13.00
C LEU A 196 1.30 6.62 11.91
N ILE A 197 1.64 6.93 10.66
CA ILE A 197 0.80 6.54 9.51
C ILE A 197 1.16 5.10 9.14
N ASN A 198 0.17 4.21 9.17
CA ASN A 198 0.39 2.77 8.95
C ASN A 198 -0.72 2.17 8.08
N TRP A 199 -0.53 0.94 7.66
CA TRP A 199 -1.54 0.14 6.99
C TRP A 199 -2.74 -0.13 7.90
N GLU A 200 -3.95 0.02 7.37
CA GLU A 200 -5.20 -0.33 8.06
C GLU A 200 -5.19 -1.80 8.52
N ASN A 201 -4.82 -2.73 7.64
CA ASN A 201 -4.78 -4.15 7.97
C ASN A 201 -3.79 -4.48 9.11
N GLU A 202 -2.63 -3.86 9.14
CA GLU A 202 -1.64 -4.06 10.22
C GLU A 202 -2.17 -3.50 11.55
N ALA A 203 -2.81 -2.34 11.51
CA ALA A 203 -3.39 -1.72 12.68
C ALA A 203 -4.58 -2.52 13.25
N LEU A 204 -5.45 -3.05 12.40
CA LEU A 204 -6.58 -3.87 12.83
C LEU A 204 -6.14 -5.24 13.34
N LEU A 205 -5.18 -5.88 12.65
CA LEU A 205 -4.64 -7.18 13.06
C LEU A 205 -3.94 -7.11 14.41
N GLY A 206 -3.18 -6.05 14.65
CA GLY A 206 -2.42 -5.83 15.87
C GLY A 206 -3.18 -5.09 16.98
N SER A 207 -4.50 -4.94 16.90
CA SER A 207 -5.26 -4.06 17.80
C SER A 207 -5.10 -4.36 19.30
N LYS A 208 -4.98 -5.63 19.68
CA LYS A 208 -4.75 -6.05 21.08
C LYS A 208 -3.34 -5.72 21.56
N GLU A 209 -2.34 -6.02 20.75
CA GLU A 209 -0.94 -5.71 21.01
C GLU A 209 -0.70 -4.20 21.03
N LEU A 210 -1.41 -3.44 20.18
CA LEU A 210 -1.36 -1.99 20.16
C LEU A 210 -1.93 -1.37 21.44
N ASP A 211 -3.06 -1.87 21.94
CA ASP A 211 -3.63 -1.41 23.22
C ASP A 211 -2.68 -1.67 24.39
N GLN A 212 -2.04 -2.84 24.43
CA GLN A 212 -1.01 -3.16 25.41
C GLN A 212 0.24 -2.28 25.29
N ALA A 213 0.57 -1.85 24.07
CA ALA A 213 1.68 -0.92 23.80
C ALA A 213 1.32 0.56 24.07
N GLY A 214 0.13 0.85 24.57
CA GLY A 214 -0.32 2.22 24.83
C GLY A 214 -0.58 3.03 23.55
N VAL A 215 -1.15 2.39 22.53
CA VAL A 215 -1.44 2.97 21.23
C VAL A 215 -2.89 2.67 20.84
N GLU A 216 -3.54 3.60 20.17
CA GLU A 216 -4.89 3.42 19.65
C GLU A 216 -5.01 3.82 18.18
N LEU A 217 -6.02 3.27 17.52
CA LEU A 217 -6.30 3.48 16.11
C LEU A 217 -7.17 4.72 15.91
N VAL A 218 -6.78 5.57 14.97
CA VAL A 218 -7.60 6.66 14.43
C VAL A 218 -7.70 6.46 12.92
N VAL A 219 -8.92 6.48 12.39
CA VAL A 219 -9.17 6.33 10.96
C VAL A 219 -9.54 7.69 10.39
N PRO A 220 -8.76 8.25 9.45
CA PRO A 220 -9.14 9.49 8.79
C PRO A 220 -10.36 9.27 7.88
N PRO A 221 -11.21 10.30 7.67
CA PRO A 221 -12.45 10.15 6.90
C PRO A 221 -12.23 9.96 5.39
N LEU A 222 -11.04 10.22 4.91
CA LEU A 222 -10.60 10.05 3.52
C LEU A 222 -9.21 9.43 3.48
N ALA A 223 -8.99 8.48 2.58
CA ALA A 223 -7.65 7.96 2.30
C ALA A 223 -7.54 7.43 0.86
N ILE A 224 -6.34 6.96 0.49
CA ILE A 224 -6.10 6.31 -0.79
C ILE A 224 -6.36 4.80 -0.68
N LYS A 225 -7.03 4.22 -1.68
CA LYS A 225 -7.19 2.78 -1.81
C LYS A 225 -5.85 2.16 -2.23
N ALA A 226 -5.23 1.43 -1.35
CA ALA A 226 -3.99 0.73 -1.63
C ALA A 226 -4.29 -0.66 -2.19
N GLU A 227 -3.80 -0.94 -3.39
CA GLU A 227 -4.04 -2.17 -4.13
C GLU A 227 -2.71 -2.92 -4.33
N PRO A 228 -2.33 -3.81 -3.39
CA PRO A 228 -1.19 -4.69 -3.59
C PRO A 228 -1.46 -5.61 -4.77
N THR A 229 -0.53 -5.68 -5.71
CA THR A 229 -0.69 -6.44 -6.94
C THR A 229 0.11 -7.73 -6.91
N VAL A 230 -0.37 -8.72 -7.64
CA VAL A 230 0.27 -10.02 -7.78
C VAL A 230 0.58 -10.31 -9.23
N ALA A 231 1.67 -11.01 -9.49
CA ALA A 231 2.03 -11.41 -10.84
C ALA A 231 2.79 -12.73 -10.87
N LEU A 232 2.64 -13.45 -11.97
CA LEU A 232 3.45 -14.58 -12.35
C LEU A 232 4.78 -14.08 -12.92
N VAL A 233 5.88 -14.62 -12.47
CA VAL A 233 7.21 -14.32 -13.05
C VAL A 233 7.48 -15.32 -14.18
N ASP A 234 7.04 -14.97 -15.37
CA ASP A 234 6.96 -15.88 -16.53
C ASP A 234 8.27 -16.61 -16.83
N LYS A 235 9.37 -15.87 -16.88
CA LYS A 235 10.68 -16.44 -17.19
C LYS A 235 11.12 -17.48 -16.16
N ASN A 236 10.83 -17.25 -14.88
CA ASN A 236 11.21 -18.18 -13.82
C ASN A 236 10.34 -19.44 -13.83
N VAL A 237 9.01 -19.29 -13.97
CA VAL A 237 8.11 -20.45 -13.98
C VAL A 237 8.31 -21.32 -15.23
N ASP A 238 8.69 -20.74 -16.37
CA ASP A 238 9.02 -21.49 -17.57
C ASP A 238 10.33 -22.27 -17.40
N HIS A 239 11.36 -21.61 -16.86
CA HIS A 239 12.64 -22.26 -16.57
C HIS A 239 12.49 -23.41 -15.56
N LYS A 240 11.67 -23.23 -14.53
CA LYS A 240 11.44 -24.21 -13.45
C LYS A 240 10.38 -25.26 -13.78
N GLY A 241 9.57 -25.04 -14.82
CA GLY A 241 8.42 -25.91 -15.15
C GLY A 241 7.26 -25.81 -14.14
N THR A 242 7.13 -24.71 -13.42
CA THR A 242 6.16 -24.49 -12.34
C THR A 242 4.94 -23.65 -12.76
N ARG A 243 4.84 -23.27 -14.03
CA ARG A 243 3.79 -22.34 -14.52
C ARG A 243 2.38 -22.75 -14.10
N GLN A 244 2.01 -24.01 -14.24
CA GLN A 244 0.66 -24.47 -13.96
C GLN A 244 0.27 -24.28 -12.49
N VAL A 245 1.14 -24.69 -11.56
CA VAL A 245 0.88 -24.55 -10.12
C VAL A 245 0.95 -23.08 -9.66
N ALA A 246 1.87 -22.31 -10.22
CA ALA A 246 2.02 -20.90 -9.90
C ALA A 246 0.83 -20.05 -10.39
N GLN A 247 0.32 -20.35 -11.59
CA GLN A 247 -0.89 -19.70 -12.09
C GLN A 247 -2.11 -20.06 -11.24
N ALA A 248 -2.30 -21.35 -10.93
CA ALA A 248 -3.37 -21.80 -10.06
C ALA A 248 -3.29 -21.16 -8.66
N TYR A 249 -2.10 -20.95 -8.13
CA TYR A 249 -1.86 -20.26 -6.87
C TYR A 249 -2.38 -18.82 -6.89
N LEU A 250 -2.09 -18.07 -7.95
CA LEU A 250 -2.58 -16.69 -8.10
C LEU A 250 -4.11 -16.64 -8.31
N GLU A 251 -4.66 -17.55 -9.11
CA GLU A 251 -6.11 -17.66 -9.33
C GLU A 251 -6.85 -18.02 -8.03
N TYR A 252 -6.25 -18.85 -7.17
CA TYR A 252 -6.82 -19.23 -5.88
C TYR A 252 -7.00 -18.07 -4.90
N LEU A 253 -6.23 -16.98 -5.04
CA LEU A 253 -6.44 -15.75 -4.28
C LEU A 253 -7.83 -15.14 -4.49
N TYR A 254 -8.42 -15.36 -5.67
CA TYR A 254 -9.75 -14.87 -6.02
C TYR A 254 -10.87 -15.90 -5.72
N SER A 255 -10.52 -17.08 -5.25
CA SER A 255 -11.49 -18.10 -4.83
C SER A 255 -12.23 -17.67 -3.56
N PRO A 256 -13.39 -18.28 -3.25
CA PRO A 256 -14.08 -18.02 -1.99
C PRO A 256 -13.17 -18.18 -0.76
N VAL A 257 -12.29 -19.18 -0.75
CA VAL A 257 -11.33 -19.41 0.34
C VAL A 257 -10.28 -18.28 0.41
N GLY A 258 -9.70 -17.91 -0.73
CA GLY A 258 -8.72 -16.82 -0.80
C GLY A 258 -9.30 -15.49 -0.33
N GLN A 259 -10.52 -15.19 -0.74
CA GLN A 259 -11.25 -13.98 -0.37
C GLN A 259 -11.65 -13.97 1.12
N ASP A 260 -12.06 -15.11 1.64
CA ASP A 260 -12.36 -15.29 3.07
C ASP A 260 -11.11 -15.06 3.92
N LEU A 261 -9.97 -15.63 3.53
CA LEU A 261 -8.69 -15.42 4.21
C LEU A 261 -8.22 -13.97 4.15
N ALA A 262 -8.44 -13.27 3.02
CA ALA A 262 -8.15 -11.85 2.91
C ALA A 262 -8.95 -11.05 3.96
N GLY A 263 -10.28 -11.24 4.02
CA GLY A 263 -11.15 -10.58 5.00
C GLY A 263 -10.78 -10.91 6.44
N LYS A 264 -10.53 -12.18 6.74
CA LYS A 264 -10.09 -12.64 8.07
C LYS A 264 -8.79 -11.95 8.54
N ASN A 265 -7.89 -11.64 7.60
CA ASN A 265 -6.62 -10.95 7.87
C ASN A 265 -6.72 -9.43 7.66
N PHE A 266 -7.92 -8.87 7.74
CA PHE A 266 -8.19 -7.44 7.65
C PHE A 266 -7.75 -6.76 6.34
N TYR A 267 -7.67 -7.52 5.25
CA TYR A 267 -7.65 -6.96 3.91
C TYR A 267 -9.07 -6.82 3.39
N ARG A 268 -9.34 -5.76 2.64
CA ARG A 268 -10.63 -5.53 2.01
C ARG A 268 -10.76 -6.45 0.79
N PRO A 269 -11.67 -7.45 0.84
CA PRO A 269 -11.82 -8.41 -0.27
C PRO A 269 -12.39 -7.75 -1.52
N VAL A 270 -12.25 -8.42 -2.67
CA VAL A 270 -12.87 -7.96 -3.94
C VAL A 270 -14.16 -8.70 -4.26
N SER A 271 -14.41 -9.91 -3.72
CA SER A 271 -15.66 -10.62 -3.93
C SER A 271 -16.80 -10.00 -3.12
N PRO A 272 -18.00 -9.82 -3.71
CA PRO A 272 -19.16 -9.25 -3.01
C PRO A 272 -19.55 -10.02 -1.73
N GLU A 273 -19.45 -11.35 -1.76
CA GLU A 273 -19.79 -12.22 -0.63
C GLU A 273 -18.83 -11.98 0.56
N ALA A 274 -17.54 -11.92 0.30
CA ALA A 274 -16.55 -11.65 1.34
C ALA A 274 -16.63 -10.20 1.82
N GLN A 275 -16.90 -9.25 0.92
CA GLN A 275 -17.13 -7.85 1.31
C GLN A 275 -18.30 -7.74 2.29
N ALA A 276 -19.44 -8.39 2.00
CA ALA A 276 -20.60 -8.39 2.90
C ALA A 276 -20.29 -9.05 4.25
N LYS A 277 -19.60 -10.19 4.24
CA LYS A 277 -19.23 -10.94 5.45
C LYS A 277 -18.35 -10.13 6.38
N TYR A 278 -17.39 -9.39 5.85
CA TYR A 278 -16.35 -8.68 6.60
C TYR A 278 -16.57 -7.17 6.72
N ALA A 279 -17.66 -6.63 6.17
CA ALA A 279 -17.95 -5.20 6.18
C ALA A 279 -17.86 -4.55 7.58
N HIS A 280 -18.30 -5.27 8.62
CA HIS A 280 -18.31 -4.79 10.00
C HIS A 280 -16.91 -4.55 10.60
N GLN A 281 -15.86 -5.10 9.98
CA GLN A 281 -14.48 -4.92 10.45
C GLN A 281 -13.85 -3.63 9.98
N PHE A 282 -14.37 -3.06 8.89
CA PHE A 282 -13.77 -1.92 8.23
C PHE A 282 -14.53 -0.65 8.54
N PRO A 283 -13.83 0.42 8.95
CA PRO A 283 -14.46 1.72 9.10
C PRO A 283 -14.96 2.23 7.75
N ASP A 284 -16.03 3.01 7.83
CA ASP A 284 -16.55 3.74 6.67
C ASP A 284 -15.69 4.97 6.43
N LEU A 285 -15.10 5.07 5.23
CA LEU A 285 -14.29 6.20 4.80
C LEU A 285 -14.36 6.38 3.28
N GLU A 286 -14.15 7.60 2.82
CA GLU A 286 -14.02 7.92 1.41
C GLU A 286 -12.65 7.42 0.89
N LEU A 287 -12.64 6.65 -0.19
CA LEU A 287 -11.42 6.15 -0.82
C LEU A 287 -11.32 6.65 -2.26
N PHE A 288 -10.17 7.19 -2.62
CA PHE A 288 -9.81 7.48 -4.00
C PHE A 288 -8.70 6.53 -4.48
N THR A 289 -8.54 6.39 -5.79
CA THR A 289 -7.53 5.50 -6.37
C THR A 289 -6.35 6.27 -6.95
N ILE A 290 -5.22 5.58 -7.12
CA ILE A 290 -4.03 6.11 -7.78
C ILE A 290 -4.33 6.54 -9.24
N ASP A 291 -5.17 5.79 -9.94
CA ASP A 291 -5.51 6.06 -11.34
C ASP A 291 -6.43 7.28 -11.48
N GLU A 292 -7.37 7.45 -10.56
CA GLU A 292 -8.31 8.58 -10.58
C GLU A 292 -7.61 9.92 -10.36
N VAL A 293 -6.66 9.97 -9.43
CA VAL A 293 -6.09 11.22 -8.91
C VAL A 293 -4.70 11.50 -9.48
N PHE A 294 -3.89 10.47 -9.70
CA PHE A 294 -2.49 10.63 -10.09
C PHE A 294 -2.15 10.07 -11.48
N GLY A 295 -3.14 9.57 -12.22
CA GLY A 295 -2.90 8.98 -13.54
C GLY A 295 -2.13 7.65 -13.51
N GLY A 296 -2.14 6.96 -12.38
CA GLY A 296 -1.46 5.69 -12.16
C GLY A 296 -0.05 5.83 -11.60
N TRP A 297 0.58 4.68 -11.31
CA TRP A 297 1.88 4.64 -10.64
C TRP A 297 3.03 5.19 -11.47
N ALA A 298 3.04 4.99 -12.78
CA ALA A 298 4.09 5.51 -13.65
C ALA A 298 4.15 7.04 -13.59
N GLU A 299 3.00 7.70 -13.71
CA GLU A 299 2.91 9.16 -13.63
C GLU A 299 3.18 9.67 -12.21
N ALA A 300 2.62 9.03 -11.18
CA ALA A 300 2.89 9.37 -9.79
C ALA A 300 4.40 9.28 -9.47
N ASN A 301 5.08 8.23 -9.94
CA ASN A 301 6.52 8.08 -9.75
C ASN A 301 7.29 9.19 -10.48
N ARG A 302 6.94 9.45 -11.73
CA ARG A 302 7.60 10.48 -12.55
C ARG A 302 7.53 11.86 -11.90
N VAL A 303 6.35 12.24 -11.40
CA VAL A 303 6.12 13.57 -10.83
C VAL A 303 6.66 13.70 -9.41
N HIS A 304 6.43 12.68 -8.58
CA HIS A 304 6.63 12.81 -7.14
C HIS A 304 7.90 12.14 -6.62
N PHE A 305 8.29 10.96 -7.14
CA PHE A 305 9.29 10.10 -6.49
C PHE A 305 10.56 9.85 -7.31
N ALA A 306 10.56 10.14 -8.62
CA ALA A 306 11.76 10.09 -9.43
C ALA A 306 12.81 11.07 -8.90
N ASP A 307 14.06 10.88 -9.30
CA ASP A 307 15.14 11.78 -8.91
C ASP A 307 14.86 13.21 -9.41
N GLY A 308 14.94 14.17 -8.50
CA GLY A 308 14.54 15.55 -8.74
C GLY A 308 13.02 15.80 -8.73
N GLY A 309 12.21 14.79 -8.46
CA GLY A 309 10.76 14.91 -8.33
C GLY A 309 10.32 15.74 -7.12
N THR A 310 9.01 15.91 -6.97
CA THR A 310 8.44 16.80 -5.95
C THR A 310 8.88 16.46 -4.53
N PHE A 311 9.02 15.16 -4.20
CA PHE A 311 9.49 14.76 -2.88
C PHE A 311 10.91 15.25 -2.60
N ASP A 312 11.83 15.16 -3.56
CA ASP A 312 13.21 15.65 -3.39
C ASP A 312 13.24 17.18 -3.18
N GLN A 313 12.37 17.90 -3.87
CA GLN A 313 12.23 19.36 -3.70
C GLN A 313 11.73 19.73 -2.30
N ILE A 314 10.68 19.01 -1.82
CA ILE A 314 10.12 19.20 -0.48
C ILE A 314 11.16 18.90 0.60
N TYR A 315 11.84 17.75 0.50
CA TYR A 315 12.77 17.29 1.52
C TYR A 315 14.10 18.06 1.49
N GLY A 316 14.54 18.51 0.32
CA GLY A 316 15.71 19.38 0.17
C GLY A 316 15.50 20.79 0.72
N ALA A 317 14.28 21.32 0.63
CA ALA A 317 13.93 22.63 1.18
C ALA A 317 13.71 22.62 2.70
N ALA A 318 13.45 21.46 3.30
CA ALA A 318 13.23 21.30 4.75
C ALA A 318 14.51 21.11 5.56
N ARG A 319 15.68 21.07 4.90
CA ARG A 319 17.02 21.00 5.52
C ARG A 319 17.79 22.29 5.31
#